data_1c934f464b785b2288a1c08673b4d3c4
#
_entry.id   1c934f464b785b2288a1c08673b4d3c4
#
_cell.length_a   1.000
_cell.length_b   1.000
_cell.length_c   1.000
_cell.angle_alpha   90.00
_cell.angle_beta   90.00
_cell.angle_gamma   90.00
#
_symmetry.space_group_name_H-M   'P 1'
#
loop_
_entity.id
_entity.type
_entity.pdbx_description
1 polymer ?
#
loop_
_entity_poly.entity_id
_entity_poly.type
_entity_poly.pdbx_seq_one_letter_code
_entity_poly.pdbx_strand_id
1 'polypeptide(L)'
;VETPTLQSIAGGASARPFITHFNALNVDMYMRIATELYLKRLIVGGFEGVYEIGKNFRNEGMDKFHNPEFTCMELYVQYKDYNWMMAFTEQLLETICKAVNNGATEVKHGDHVISFKAPFRRLPILEAIQEKTGFDCTDKTEEEIRAFCLSKGMEVDETMGKGKLIDELFGEFCEGTFIQPTFITDYPVEMSPLTKMHRSKPGLTERFELMVNGKEVANAYSELNDPIDQEMRFKEQMRLSEKGDDEAMIIDHDFLRALQYGMPPTSGIGIGIDRLTMLMTGQETIQEVILFPQMKPEKKMPQDSIEAWAKIGVPEEWVYVLRKAGFNLLSDICDEKAQGLQQKLGEINKKYKLGYEKPSVDEIQCWIDAVTPAETEA
;
A
#
# COMPACT_ATOMS: atom_id res chain seq x y z
N VAL A 1 18.36 4.57 -15.31
CA VAL A 1 19.09 3.39 -14.82
C VAL A 1 18.12 2.31 -14.41
N GLU A 2 18.63 1.07 -14.19
CA GLU A 2 17.90 -0.03 -13.57
C GLU A 2 18.77 -0.57 -12.43
N THR A 3 18.14 -0.82 -11.28
CA THR A 3 18.78 -1.38 -10.08
C THR A 3 18.16 -2.73 -9.71
N PRO A 4 18.80 -3.54 -8.84
CA PRO A 4 18.30 -4.87 -8.53
C PRO A 4 16.89 -4.86 -7.95
N THR A 5 15.98 -5.65 -8.55
CA THR A 5 14.64 -5.94 -8.00
C THR A 5 14.72 -6.93 -6.84
N LEU A 6 15.65 -7.88 -6.90
CA LEU A 6 15.91 -8.84 -5.85
C LEU A 6 17.14 -8.39 -5.06
N GLN A 7 16.99 -8.15 -3.77
CA GLN A 7 17.99 -7.53 -2.92
C GLN A 7 18.33 -8.42 -1.72
N SER A 8 19.55 -8.31 -1.21
CA SER A 8 20.01 -9.03 -0.03
C SER A 8 19.53 -8.41 1.29
N ILE A 9 19.15 -7.13 1.26
CA ILE A 9 18.63 -6.37 2.39
C ILE A 9 17.47 -5.50 1.89
N ALA A 10 16.35 -5.52 2.59
CA ALA A 10 15.27 -4.59 2.34
C ALA A 10 15.58 -3.24 3.01
N GLY A 11 15.52 -2.14 2.27
CA GLY A 11 15.82 -0.81 2.80
C GLY A 11 15.37 0.31 1.85
N GLY A 12 15.51 1.56 2.31
CA GLY A 12 15.09 2.76 1.57
C GLY A 12 13.65 3.19 1.83
N ALA A 13 12.88 2.44 2.61
CA ALA A 13 11.53 2.79 3.05
C ALA A 13 11.20 2.07 4.36
N SER A 14 10.22 2.54 5.10
CA SER A 14 9.57 1.78 6.18
C SER A 14 8.41 1.01 5.57
N ALA A 15 8.63 -0.28 5.31
CA ALA A 15 7.63 -1.15 4.68
C ALA A 15 7.98 -2.63 4.88
N ARG A 16 6.97 -3.49 4.92
CA ARG A 16 7.16 -4.94 5.04
C ARG A 16 7.53 -5.54 3.68
N PRO A 17 8.69 -6.26 3.54
CA PRO A 17 9.11 -6.86 2.28
C PRO A 17 8.41 -8.19 1.99
N PHE A 18 8.33 -8.57 0.70
CA PHE A 18 8.17 -9.97 0.29
C PHE A 18 9.53 -10.66 0.38
N ILE A 19 9.57 -11.83 1.01
CA ILE A 19 10.77 -12.63 1.22
C ILE A 19 10.73 -13.85 0.28
N THR A 20 11.87 -14.15 -0.35
CA THR A 20 12.07 -15.35 -1.17
C THR A 20 13.40 -16.00 -0.84
N HIS A 21 13.59 -17.27 -1.25
CA HIS A 21 14.80 -18.03 -0.95
C HIS A 21 15.65 -18.24 -2.21
N PHE A 22 16.94 -17.87 -2.14
CA PHE A 22 17.90 -18.14 -3.21
C PHE A 22 18.59 -19.48 -3.00
N ASN A 23 18.09 -20.52 -3.66
CA ASN A 23 18.52 -21.89 -3.46
C ASN A 23 20.02 -22.12 -3.64
N ALA A 24 20.64 -21.50 -4.64
CA ALA A 24 22.06 -21.72 -4.96
C ALA A 24 23.01 -21.26 -3.86
N LEU A 25 22.66 -20.23 -3.10
CA LEU A 25 23.46 -19.69 -2.00
C LEU A 25 22.88 -20.06 -0.62
N ASN A 26 21.69 -20.65 -0.58
CA ASN A 26 20.94 -20.96 0.65
C ASN A 26 20.79 -19.73 1.56
N VAL A 27 20.34 -18.61 0.99
CA VAL A 27 20.10 -17.34 1.68
C VAL A 27 18.73 -16.77 1.32
N ASP A 28 18.13 -16.03 2.25
CA ASP A 28 16.91 -15.29 1.98
C ASP A 28 17.25 -14.01 1.20
N MET A 29 16.37 -13.66 0.29
CA MET A 29 16.41 -12.45 -0.53
C MET A 29 15.08 -11.73 -0.42
N TYR A 30 15.07 -10.45 -0.72
CA TYR A 30 13.92 -9.59 -0.57
C TYR A 30 13.55 -8.96 -1.91
N MET A 31 12.25 -8.94 -2.24
CA MET A 31 11.75 -8.07 -3.28
C MET A 31 11.90 -6.62 -2.81
N ARG A 32 12.46 -5.74 -3.65
CA ARG A 32 12.75 -4.35 -3.27
C ARG A 32 11.50 -3.59 -2.85
N ILE A 33 11.60 -2.87 -1.74
CA ILE A 33 10.55 -1.97 -1.24
C ILE A 33 10.72 -0.53 -1.73
N ALA A 34 11.95 -0.17 -2.14
CA ALA A 34 12.37 1.11 -2.70
C ALA A 34 13.66 0.93 -3.52
N THR A 35 13.98 1.89 -4.38
CA THR A 35 15.24 1.93 -5.15
C THR A 35 16.30 2.85 -4.52
N GLU A 36 15.95 3.59 -3.50
CA GLU A 36 16.69 4.69 -2.87
C GLU A 36 18.15 4.38 -2.58
N LEU A 37 18.45 3.33 -1.80
CA LEU A 37 19.83 3.08 -1.35
C LEU A 37 20.76 2.74 -2.51
N TYR A 38 20.27 2.09 -3.55
CA TYR A 38 21.04 1.81 -4.76
C TYR A 38 21.27 3.07 -5.60
N LEU A 39 20.25 3.92 -5.77
CA LEU A 39 20.37 5.16 -6.52
C LEU A 39 21.32 6.14 -5.83
N LYS A 40 21.30 6.25 -4.50
CA LYS A 40 22.27 7.01 -3.71
C LYS A 40 23.70 6.49 -3.89
N ARG A 41 23.90 5.18 -3.99
CA ARG A 41 25.21 4.58 -4.28
C ARG A 41 25.74 4.95 -5.67
N LEU A 42 24.84 5.10 -6.66
CA LEU A 42 25.22 5.62 -7.98
C LEU A 42 25.65 7.10 -7.91
N ILE A 43 24.98 7.90 -7.07
CA ILE A 43 25.41 9.28 -6.80
C ILE A 43 26.82 9.31 -6.18
N VAL A 44 27.10 8.45 -5.19
CA VAL A 44 28.47 8.28 -4.64
C VAL A 44 29.46 7.87 -5.72
N GLY A 45 29.04 7.03 -6.68
CA GLY A 45 29.81 6.61 -7.84
C GLY A 45 30.07 7.69 -8.88
N GLY A 46 29.57 8.92 -8.69
CA GLY A 46 29.86 10.08 -9.55
C GLY A 46 28.79 10.40 -10.61
N PHE A 47 27.61 9.79 -10.56
CA PHE A 47 26.49 10.21 -11.41
C PHE A 47 25.97 11.58 -10.94
N GLU A 48 25.90 12.56 -11.83
CA GLU A 48 25.37 13.90 -11.52
C GLU A 48 23.87 13.90 -11.19
N GLY A 49 23.14 12.99 -11.82
CA GLY A 49 21.72 12.73 -11.56
C GLY A 49 21.33 11.36 -12.09
N VAL A 50 20.44 10.70 -11.39
CA VAL A 50 19.89 9.39 -11.78
C VAL A 50 18.39 9.35 -11.54
N TYR A 51 17.69 8.60 -12.37
CA TYR A 51 16.30 8.21 -12.07
C TYR A 51 16.05 6.78 -12.51
N GLU A 52 15.10 6.17 -11.85
CA GLU A 52 14.54 4.87 -12.20
C GLU A 52 13.02 4.92 -12.13
N ILE A 53 12.35 4.38 -13.14
CA ILE A 53 10.91 4.10 -13.09
C ILE A 53 10.75 2.59 -13.08
N GLY A 54 10.21 2.05 -12.00
CA GLY A 54 10.13 0.60 -11.84
C GLY A 54 9.15 0.16 -10.78
N LYS A 55 9.01 -1.16 -10.66
CA LYS A 55 8.16 -1.79 -9.66
C LYS A 55 8.85 -1.87 -8.32
N ASN A 56 8.12 -1.45 -7.28
CA ASN A 56 8.42 -1.74 -5.89
C ASN A 56 7.35 -2.67 -5.31
N PHE A 57 7.69 -3.39 -4.24
CA PHE A 57 6.88 -4.46 -3.68
C PHE A 57 6.75 -4.28 -2.17
N ARG A 58 5.52 -4.15 -1.66
CA ARG A 58 5.26 -4.02 -0.21
C ARG A 58 4.22 -5.04 0.20
N ASN A 59 4.57 -5.88 1.17
CA ASN A 59 3.71 -6.96 1.67
C ASN A 59 2.76 -6.42 2.74
N GLU A 60 1.87 -5.54 2.31
CA GLU A 60 0.92 -4.79 3.13
C GLU A 60 -0.51 -5.00 2.64
N GLY A 61 -1.45 -4.21 3.16
CA GLY A 61 -2.85 -4.27 2.76
C GLY A 61 -3.11 -3.85 1.30
N MET A 62 -4.25 -4.26 0.78
CA MET A 62 -4.77 -3.83 -0.53
C MET A 62 -6.07 -3.05 -0.31
N ASP A 63 -6.14 -1.86 -0.89
CA ASP A 63 -7.31 -1.00 -0.87
C ASP A 63 -7.50 -0.22 -2.18
N LYS A 64 -8.25 0.86 -2.16
CA LYS A 64 -8.49 1.72 -3.33
C LYS A 64 -7.23 2.46 -3.81
N PHE A 65 -6.20 2.61 -2.96
CA PHE A 65 -5.01 3.41 -3.21
C PHE A 65 -3.71 2.61 -3.13
N HIS A 66 -3.78 1.35 -2.67
CA HIS A 66 -2.63 0.48 -2.44
C HIS A 66 -2.76 -0.84 -3.19
N ASN A 67 -1.70 -1.19 -3.91
CA ASN A 67 -1.49 -2.49 -4.53
C ASN A 67 -0.11 -3.01 -4.09
N PRO A 68 0.06 -4.29 -3.74
CA PRO A 68 1.32 -4.81 -3.20
C PRO A 68 2.50 -4.70 -4.17
N GLU A 69 2.22 -4.59 -5.45
CA GLU A 69 3.15 -4.28 -6.53
C GLU A 69 2.71 -2.98 -7.20
N PHE A 70 3.54 -1.94 -7.14
CA PHE A 70 3.21 -0.62 -7.67
C PHE A 70 4.40 0.00 -8.42
N THR A 71 4.12 0.95 -9.30
CA THR A 71 5.14 1.66 -10.05
C THR A 71 5.50 2.96 -9.33
N CYS A 72 6.80 3.15 -9.09
CA CYS A 72 7.35 4.38 -8.54
C CYS A 72 8.44 4.91 -9.47
N MET A 73 8.56 6.24 -9.56
CA MET A 73 9.75 6.90 -10.08
C MET A 73 10.53 7.44 -8.89
N GLU A 74 11.82 7.10 -8.81
CA GLU A 74 12.75 7.77 -7.91
C GLU A 74 13.83 8.52 -8.71
N LEU A 75 14.16 9.73 -8.26
CA LEU A 75 15.11 10.64 -8.91
C LEU A 75 16.03 11.25 -7.84
N TYR A 76 17.32 11.28 -8.11
CA TYR A 76 18.35 11.90 -7.24
C TYR A 76 19.26 12.81 -8.05
N VAL A 77 19.53 14.03 -7.55
CA VAL A 77 20.34 15.04 -8.24
C VAL A 77 21.34 15.67 -7.28
N GLN A 78 22.62 15.65 -7.67
CA GLN A 78 23.72 16.28 -6.92
C GLN A 78 23.57 17.80 -6.83
N TYR A 79 24.09 18.36 -5.73
CA TYR A 79 24.15 19.81 -5.46
C TYR A 79 22.80 20.51 -5.54
N LYS A 80 21.74 19.76 -5.22
CA LYS A 80 20.38 20.26 -5.06
C LYS A 80 19.88 20.01 -3.64
N ASP A 81 18.86 20.75 -3.23
CA ASP A 81 18.19 20.59 -1.95
C ASP A 81 16.67 20.45 -2.14
N TYR A 82 15.95 20.21 -1.05
CA TYR A 82 14.51 20.01 -1.07
C TYR A 82 13.73 21.23 -1.61
N ASN A 83 14.26 22.47 -1.50
CA ASN A 83 13.62 23.66 -2.08
C ASN A 83 13.67 23.63 -3.60
N TRP A 84 14.83 23.25 -4.16
CA TRP A 84 14.96 23.05 -5.60
C TRP A 84 14.04 21.91 -6.05
N MET A 85 13.93 20.83 -5.28
CA MET A 85 13.08 19.69 -5.60
C MET A 85 11.60 20.06 -5.58
N MET A 86 11.13 20.94 -4.67
CA MET A 86 9.76 21.46 -4.72
C MET A 86 9.49 22.20 -6.03
N ALA A 87 10.38 23.10 -6.44
CA ALA A 87 10.21 23.86 -7.70
C ALA A 87 10.27 22.94 -8.93
N PHE A 88 11.13 21.92 -8.92
CA PHE A 88 11.20 20.89 -9.95
C PHE A 88 9.89 20.10 -10.03
N THR A 89 9.35 19.68 -8.89
CA THR A 89 8.11 18.90 -8.79
C THR A 89 6.91 19.70 -9.33
N GLU A 90 6.81 20.99 -8.98
CA GLU A 90 5.81 21.90 -9.53
C GLU A 90 5.86 21.92 -11.06
N GLN A 91 7.06 22.12 -11.61
CA GLN A 91 7.30 22.21 -13.05
C GLN A 91 7.00 20.90 -13.78
N LEU A 92 7.40 19.77 -13.18
CA LEU A 92 7.17 18.41 -13.69
C LEU A 92 5.68 18.12 -13.78
N LEU A 93 4.93 18.32 -12.68
CA LEU A 93 3.51 18.00 -12.62
C LEU A 93 2.66 18.93 -13.49
N GLU A 94 2.99 20.21 -13.55
CA GLU A 94 2.33 21.14 -14.48
C GLU A 94 2.58 20.71 -15.95
N THR A 95 3.80 20.30 -16.28
CA THR A 95 4.16 19.83 -17.63
C THR A 95 3.42 18.56 -17.99
N ILE A 96 3.37 17.59 -17.07
CA ILE A 96 2.62 16.32 -17.27
C ILE A 96 1.14 16.63 -17.46
N CYS A 97 0.55 17.45 -16.58
CA CYS A 97 -0.86 17.81 -16.67
C CYS A 97 -1.20 18.43 -18.04
N LYS A 98 -0.41 19.40 -18.51
CA LYS A 98 -0.57 20.00 -19.85
C LYS A 98 -0.45 18.97 -20.96
N ALA A 99 0.49 18.04 -20.86
CA ALA A 99 0.74 17.04 -21.90
C ALA A 99 -0.44 16.07 -22.06
N VAL A 100 -1.06 15.65 -20.96
CA VAL A 100 -2.16 14.67 -20.99
C VAL A 100 -3.55 15.29 -21.08
N ASN A 101 -3.71 16.60 -20.76
CA ASN A 101 -4.99 17.30 -20.74
C ASN A 101 -5.10 18.42 -21.79
N ASN A 102 -4.58 18.21 -22.99
CA ASN A 102 -4.70 19.14 -24.12
C ASN A 102 -4.26 20.59 -23.80
N GLY A 103 -3.20 20.74 -22.99
CA GLY A 103 -2.65 22.04 -22.57
C GLY A 103 -3.29 22.64 -21.31
N ALA A 104 -4.30 22.03 -20.72
CA ALA A 104 -4.89 22.48 -19.47
C ALA A 104 -3.98 22.15 -18.27
N THR A 105 -4.03 23.00 -17.24
CA THR A 105 -3.32 22.80 -15.96
C THR A 105 -4.24 22.27 -14.86
N GLU A 106 -5.47 21.96 -15.19
CA GLU A 106 -6.50 21.51 -14.26
C GLU A 106 -7.03 20.13 -14.66
N VAL A 107 -7.34 19.33 -13.67
CA VAL A 107 -7.95 18.00 -13.83
C VAL A 107 -9.21 17.92 -12.98
N LYS A 108 -10.28 17.37 -13.54
CA LYS A 108 -11.47 17.03 -12.77
C LYS A 108 -11.28 15.64 -12.14
N HIS A 109 -11.44 15.56 -10.82
CA HIS A 109 -11.37 14.32 -10.07
C HIS A 109 -12.58 14.25 -9.10
N GLY A 110 -13.54 13.39 -9.39
CA GLY A 110 -14.83 13.36 -8.68
C GLY A 110 -15.53 14.72 -8.77
N ASP A 111 -15.87 15.29 -7.62
CA ASP A 111 -16.51 16.60 -7.50
C ASP A 111 -15.50 17.78 -7.44
N HIS A 112 -14.19 17.49 -7.43
CA HIS A 112 -13.15 18.48 -7.30
C HIS A 112 -12.51 18.82 -8.64
N VAL A 113 -12.08 20.09 -8.77
CA VAL A 113 -11.16 20.54 -9.82
C VAL A 113 -9.81 20.79 -9.15
N ILE A 114 -8.80 20.05 -9.56
CA ILE A 114 -7.44 20.11 -9.03
C ILE A 114 -6.57 20.89 -10.00
N SER A 115 -5.93 21.97 -9.51
CA SER A 115 -5.05 22.79 -10.32
C SER A 115 -3.58 22.43 -10.06
N PHE A 116 -2.88 22.04 -11.13
CA PHE A 116 -1.43 21.78 -11.11
C PHE A 116 -0.61 23.00 -11.54
N LYS A 117 -1.24 24.19 -11.56
CA LYS A 117 -0.54 25.43 -11.85
C LYS A 117 0.34 25.85 -10.66
N ALA A 118 1.63 26.03 -10.90
CA ALA A 118 2.54 26.53 -9.87
C ALA A 118 2.25 28.01 -9.47
N PRO A 119 2.60 28.45 -8.24
CA PRO A 119 3.21 27.66 -7.16
C PRO A 119 2.18 26.89 -6.32
N PHE A 120 2.58 25.74 -5.75
CA PHE A 120 1.77 25.00 -4.79
C PHE A 120 1.93 25.57 -3.37
N ARG A 121 0.92 25.37 -2.52
CA ARG A 121 1.00 25.74 -1.10
C ARG A 121 2.13 24.97 -0.42
N ARG A 122 2.85 25.61 0.50
CA ARG A 122 3.84 25.01 1.39
C ARG A 122 3.41 25.19 2.84
N LEU A 123 3.37 24.13 3.63
CA LEU A 123 2.87 24.12 5.00
C LEU A 123 3.69 23.15 5.85
N PRO A 124 4.37 23.62 6.92
CA PRO A 124 5.05 22.73 7.86
C PRO A 124 4.06 21.77 8.53
N ILE A 125 4.47 20.51 8.76
CA ILE A 125 3.58 19.47 9.29
C ILE A 125 3.00 19.83 10.67
N LEU A 126 3.82 20.41 11.55
CA LEU A 126 3.37 20.83 12.89
C LEU A 126 2.36 21.96 12.84
N GLU A 127 2.54 22.90 11.90
CA GLU A 127 1.58 23.98 11.64
C GLU A 127 0.26 23.41 11.05
N ALA A 128 0.35 22.42 10.17
CA ALA A 128 -0.84 21.76 9.61
C ALA A 128 -1.68 21.09 10.73
N ILE A 129 -1.03 20.38 11.63
CA ILE A 129 -1.69 19.77 12.79
C ILE A 129 -2.32 20.84 13.69
N GLN A 130 -1.59 21.92 13.98
CA GLN A 130 -2.09 23.02 14.80
C GLN A 130 -3.29 23.73 14.16
N GLU A 131 -3.25 23.99 12.84
CA GLU A 131 -4.37 24.58 12.11
C GLU A 131 -5.67 23.75 12.23
N LYS A 132 -5.54 22.40 12.22
CA LYS A 132 -6.69 21.49 12.22
C LYS A 132 -7.18 21.09 13.59
N THR A 133 -6.29 20.89 14.54
CA THR A 133 -6.60 20.33 15.85
C THR A 133 -6.62 21.37 16.98
N GLY A 134 -5.97 22.52 16.74
CA GLY A 134 -5.69 23.53 17.77
C GLY A 134 -4.54 23.14 18.70
N PHE A 135 -3.89 21.99 18.51
CA PHE A 135 -2.81 21.49 19.34
C PHE A 135 -1.46 21.77 18.70
N ASP A 136 -0.60 22.52 19.40
CA ASP A 136 0.76 22.78 18.97
C ASP A 136 1.67 21.66 19.48
N CYS A 137 2.21 20.87 18.57
CA CYS A 137 3.15 19.79 18.86
C CYS A 137 4.59 20.27 19.07
N THR A 138 4.89 21.57 18.82
CA THR A 138 6.22 22.14 18.99
C THR A 138 6.65 22.00 20.45
N ASP A 139 7.87 21.51 20.68
CA ASP A 139 8.44 21.30 22.02
C ASP A 139 7.65 20.39 22.96
N LYS A 140 6.63 19.67 22.46
CA LYS A 140 5.87 18.70 23.25
C LYS A 140 6.63 17.40 23.45
N THR A 141 6.49 16.81 24.64
CA THR A 141 7.01 15.47 24.92
C THR A 141 6.14 14.40 24.28
N GLU A 142 6.65 13.18 24.17
CA GLU A 142 5.88 12.02 23.66
C GLU A 142 4.62 11.80 24.48
N GLU A 143 4.71 11.90 25.81
CA GLU A 143 3.59 11.69 26.73
C GLU A 143 2.49 12.75 26.54
N GLU A 144 2.85 14.02 26.31
CA GLU A 144 1.90 15.09 26.06
C GLU A 144 1.13 14.86 24.74
N ILE A 145 1.85 14.45 23.67
CA ILE A 145 1.23 14.16 22.38
C ILE A 145 0.35 12.92 22.48
N ARG A 146 0.81 11.85 23.14
CA ARG A 146 0.06 10.63 23.42
C ARG A 146 -1.25 10.93 24.19
N ALA A 147 -1.17 11.74 25.23
CA ALA A 147 -2.33 12.16 25.99
C ALA A 147 -3.35 12.93 25.13
N PHE A 148 -2.85 13.78 24.20
CA PHE A 148 -3.73 14.49 23.28
C PHE A 148 -4.40 13.51 22.28
N CYS A 149 -3.67 12.56 21.68
CA CYS A 149 -4.23 11.54 20.79
C CYS A 149 -5.35 10.75 21.49
N LEU A 150 -5.10 10.27 22.70
CA LEU A 150 -6.10 9.55 23.50
C LEU A 150 -7.33 10.43 23.80
N SER A 151 -7.14 11.73 24.09
CA SER A 151 -8.25 12.67 24.33
C SER A 151 -9.16 12.86 23.11
N LYS A 152 -8.63 12.59 21.90
CA LYS A 152 -9.36 12.63 20.63
C LYS A 152 -9.99 11.29 20.25
N GLY A 153 -9.84 10.25 21.09
CA GLY A 153 -10.38 8.92 20.83
C GLY A 153 -9.58 8.08 19.84
N MET A 154 -8.33 8.49 19.56
CA MET A 154 -7.44 7.73 18.70
C MET A 154 -6.95 6.46 19.41
N GLU A 155 -6.81 5.37 18.66
CA GLU A 155 -6.13 4.17 19.12
C GLU A 155 -4.62 4.41 19.12
N VAL A 156 -3.98 4.35 20.28
CA VAL A 156 -2.55 4.60 20.45
C VAL A 156 -1.91 3.40 21.12
N ASP A 157 -0.98 2.77 20.42
CA ASP A 157 -0.18 1.67 20.92
C ASP A 157 0.98 2.19 21.80
N GLU A 158 1.36 1.44 22.84
CA GLU A 158 2.47 1.80 23.74
C GLU A 158 3.83 1.82 23.01
N THR A 159 3.95 1.14 21.89
CA THR A 159 5.18 1.10 21.08
C THR A 159 5.38 2.34 20.19
N MET A 160 4.33 3.13 19.98
CA MET A 160 4.38 4.34 19.14
C MET A 160 5.24 5.41 19.81
N GLY A 161 6.39 5.74 19.22
CA GLY A 161 7.22 6.87 19.63
C GLY A 161 6.65 8.21 19.15
N LYS A 162 7.28 9.31 19.57
CA LYS A 162 6.86 10.70 19.25
C LYS A 162 6.60 10.92 17.75
N GLY A 163 7.50 10.45 16.90
CA GLY A 163 7.33 10.59 15.44
C GLY A 163 6.07 9.91 14.92
N LYS A 164 5.81 8.66 15.34
CA LYS A 164 4.62 7.92 14.93
C LYS A 164 3.32 8.58 15.42
N LEU A 165 3.32 9.11 16.63
CA LEU A 165 2.16 9.85 17.16
C LEU A 165 1.84 11.11 16.36
N ILE A 166 2.85 11.84 15.88
CA ILE A 166 2.68 13.00 15.01
C ILE A 166 2.14 12.57 13.64
N ASP A 167 2.63 11.46 13.11
CA ASP A 167 2.18 10.87 11.85
C ASP A 167 0.69 10.48 11.90
N GLU A 168 0.29 9.78 12.95
CA GLU A 168 -1.12 9.40 13.19
C GLU A 168 -2.03 10.64 13.34
N LEU A 169 -1.58 11.67 14.06
CA LEU A 169 -2.33 12.93 14.16
C LEU A 169 -2.50 13.60 12.80
N PHE A 170 -1.44 13.63 12.00
CA PHE A 170 -1.51 14.18 10.65
C PHE A 170 -2.43 13.37 9.74
N GLY A 171 -2.31 12.06 9.75
CA GLY A 171 -3.15 11.14 8.97
C GLY A 171 -4.64 11.33 9.30
N GLU A 172 -5.00 11.32 10.57
CA GLU A 172 -6.40 11.38 11.02
C GLU A 172 -7.04 12.75 10.76
N PHE A 173 -6.33 13.85 11.05
CA PHE A 173 -6.96 15.18 11.03
C PHE A 173 -6.61 16.06 9.83
N CYS A 174 -5.51 15.79 9.15
CA CYS A 174 -4.98 16.69 8.12
C CYS A 174 -4.99 16.10 6.71
N GLU A 175 -4.49 14.88 6.51
CA GLU A 175 -4.21 14.28 5.20
C GLU A 175 -5.39 14.42 4.23
N GLY A 176 -6.57 13.93 4.62
CA GLY A 176 -7.79 13.96 3.80
C GLY A 176 -8.32 15.35 3.43
N THR A 177 -7.78 16.42 4.05
CA THR A 177 -8.25 17.79 3.82
C THR A 177 -7.53 18.52 2.70
N PHE A 178 -6.40 18.01 2.21
CA PHE A 178 -5.58 18.63 1.18
C PHE A 178 -6.06 18.25 -0.22
N ILE A 179 -7.05 18.95 -0.74
CA ILE A 179 -7.57 18.71 -2.11
C ILE A 179 -6.62 19.27 -3.16
N GLN A 180 -6.18 20.53 -3.02
CA GLN A 180 -5.22 21.16 -3.92
C GLN A 180 -3.78 20.74 -3.60
N PRO A 181 -2.88 20.66 -4.59
CA PRO A 181 -1.48 20.31 -4.37
C PRO A 181 -0.85 21.16 -3.27
N THR A 182 -0.40 20.51 -2.22
CA THR A 182 0.19 21.14 -1.03
C THR A 182 1.42 20.37 -0.60
N PHE A 183 2.56 21.02 -0.52
CA PHE A 183 3.76 20.50 0.10
C PHE A 183 3.63 20.60 1.61
N ILE A 184 3.62 19.45 2.27
CA ILE A 184 3.77 19.35 3.73
C ILE A 184 5.25 19.24 3.99
N THR A 185 5.82 20.16 4.79
CA THR A 185 7.27 20.31 4.94
C THR A 185 7.73 20.14 6.39
N ASP A 186 9.04 20.05 6.58
CA ASP A 186 9.71 20.16 7.87
C ASP A 186 9.27 19.08 8.87
N TYR A 187 9.37 17.84 8.44
CA TYR A 187 9.05 16.67 9.27
C TYR A 187 10.03 16.50 10.43
N PRO A 188 9.59 15.99 11.59
CA PRO A 188 10.47 15.62 12.69
C PRO A 188 11.54 14.60 12.28
N VAL A 189 12.70 14.71 12.94
CA VAL A 189 13.85 13.83 12.68
C VAL A 189 13.50 12.35 12.89
N GLU A 190 12.67 12.04 13.87
CA GLU A 190 12.24 10.70 14.24
C GLU A 190 11.44 9.99 13.12
N MET A 191 10.78 10.77 12.24
CA MET A 191 10.01 10.26 11.11
C MET A 191 10.84 10.12 9.83
N SER A 192 12.14 10.47 9.85
CA SER A 192 12.87 10.70 8.60
C SER A 192 14.31 10.15 8.67
N PRO A 193 14.49 8.81 8.72
CA PRO A 193 15.78 8.19 9.00
C PRO A 193 16.85 8.41 7.91
N LEU A 194 16.47 8.75 6.68
CA LEU A 194 17.36 8.94 5.54
C LEU A 194 17.52 10.41 5.11
N THR A 195 16.90 11.32 5.89
CA THR A 195 16.81 12.74 5.56
C THR A 195 17.80 13.59 6.36
N LYS A 196 18.35 14.58 5.70
CA LYS A 196 19.24 15.56 6.32
C LYS A 196 18.52 16.42 7.34
N MET A 197 19.15 16.71 8.48
CA MET A 197 18.63 17.66 9.46
C MET A 197 18.42 19.05 8.81
N HIS A 198 17.34 19.71 9.24
CA HIS A 198 17.04 21.05 8.74
C HIS A 198 18.11 22.03 9.16
N ARG A 199 18.64 22.83 8.18
CA ARG A 199 19.78 23.75 8.36
C ARG A 199 19.56 24.86 9.40
N SER A 200 18.30 25.18 9.74
CA SER A 200 17.96 26.30 10.63
C SER A 200 16.85 26.00 11.66
N LYS A 201 16.27 24.81 11.63
CA LYS A 201 15.19 24.40 12.56
C LYS A 201 15.62 23.13 13.28
N PRO A 202 16.17 23.20 14.52
CA PRO A 202 16.59 22.01 15.26
C PRO A 202 15.43 21.02 15.47
N GLY A 203 15.72 19.72 15.42
CA GLY A 203 14.72 18.65 15.58
C GLY A 203 13.86 18.37 14.35
N LEU A 204 13.98 19.16 13.30
CA LEU A 204 13.28 18.96 12.03
C LEU A 204 14.25 18.55 10.92
N THR A 205 13.69 18.11 9.79
CA THR A 205 14.41 17.67 8.60
C THR A 205 14.00 18.47 7.37
N GLU A 206 14.89 18.52 6.36
CA GLU A 206 14.61 19.10 5.06
C GLU A 206 13.83 18.09 4.18
N ARG A 207 12.57 17.82 4.53
CA ARG A 207 11.67 16.87 3.88
C ARG A 207 10.37 17.54 3.48
N PHE A 208 9.79 17.09 2.40
CA PHE A 208 8.38 17.35 2.10
C PHE A 208 7.68 16.11 1.56
N GLU A 209 6.38 16.07 1.78
CA GLU A 209 5.45 15.22 1.04
C GLU A 209 4.50 16.10 0.24
N LEU A 210 4.18 15.69 -0.97
CA LEU A 210 3.18 16.37 -1.79
C LEU A 210 1.82 15.69 -1.61
N MET A 211 0.91 16.40 -0.97
CA MET A 211 -0.48 15.99 -0.80
C MET A 211 -1.34 16.54 -1.93
N VAL A 212 -2.13 15.66 -2.57
CA VAL A 212 -3.12 16.04 -3.60
C VAL A 212 -4.33 15.14 -3.43
N ASN A 213 -5.52 15.74 -3.40
CA ASN A 213 -6.79 15.03 -3.25
C ASN A 213 -6.83 14.09 -2.03
N GLY A 214 -6.26 14.56 -0.92
CA GLY A 214 -6.22 13.82 0.34
C GLY A 214 -5.27 12.63 0.38
N LYS A 215 -4.29 12.57 -0.54
CA LYS A 215 -3.30 11.49 -0.60
C LYS A 215 -1.90 11.99 -0.91
N GLU A 216 -0.89 11.32 -0.34
CA GLU A 216 0.50 11.49 -0.72
C GLU A 216 0.74 11.00 -2.15
N VAL A 217 1.35 11.86 -2.97
CA VAL A 217 1.73 11.59 -4.37
C VAL A 217 3.23 11.49 -4.54
N ALA A 218 3.98 12.28 -3.76
CA ALA A 218 5.43 12.31 -3.78
C ALA A 218 6.01 12.57 -2.39
N ASN A 219 7.21 12.02 -2.15
CA ASN A 219 8.00 12.23 -0.94
C ASN A 219 9.43 12.58 -1.36
N ALA A 220 9.99 13.65 -0.80
CA ALA A 220 11.30 14.15 -1.19
C ALA A 220 12.02 14.85 -0.04
N TYR A 221 13.35 14.86 -0.14
CA TYR A 221 14.17 15.52 0.88
C TYR A 221 15.57 15.88 0.37
N SER A 222 16.28 16.71 1.17
CA SER A 222 17.73 16.79 1.12
C SER A 222 18.29 15.52 1.77
N GLU A 223 19.16 14.80 1.05
CA GLU A 223 19.66 13.51 1.46
C GLU A 223 20.61 13.61 2.66
N LEU A 224 20.45 12.70 3.63
CA LEU A 224 21.45 12.51 4.67
C LEU A 224 22.70 11.91 4.04
N ASN A 225 23.81 12.65 4.10
CA ASN A 225 25.07 12.28 3.50
C ASN A 225 26.23 12.18 4.50
N ASP A 226 25.94 12.29 5.80
CA ASP A 226 26.89 12.04 6.88
C ASP A 226 26.79 10.56 7.31
N PRO A 227 27.86 9.75 7.10
CA PRO A 227 27.83 8.32 7.45
C PRO A 227 27.69 8.06 8.96
N ILE A 228 28.12 9.00 9.82
CA ILE A 228 28.04 8.84 11.28
C ILE A 228 26.60 9.06 11.74
N ASP A 229 25.96 10.14 11.28
CA ASP A 229 24.54 10.40 11.57
C ASP A 229 23.66 9.28 10.98
N GLN A 230 23.95 8.83 9.75
CA GLN A 230 23.20 7.75 9.12
C GLN A 230 23.28 6.43 9.92
N GLU A 231 24.46 6.10 10.44
CA GLU A 231 24.61 4.91 11.28
C GLU A 231 23.82 5.04 12.59
N MET A 232 23.80 6.22 13.21
CA MET A 232 22.99 6.48 14.41
C MET A 232 21.49 6.33 14.13
N ARG A 233 21.00 6.84 12.97
CA ARG A 233 19.60 6.69 12.55
C ARG A 233 19.22 5.24 12.33
N PHE A 234 20.05 4.46 11.66
CA PHE A 234 19.80 3.03 11.50
C PHE A 234 19.79 2.26 12.82
N LYS A 235 20.67 2.59 13.77
CA LYS A 235 20.63 1.99 15.12
C LYS A 235 19.35 2.32 15.86
N GLU A 236 18.80 3.51 15.69
CA GLU A 236 17.51 3.86 16.29
C GLU A 236 16.35 3.11 15.64
N GLN A 237 16.36 2.94 14.31
CA GLN A 237 15.39 2.09 13.61
C GLN A 237 15.45 0.63 14.11
N MET A 238 16.64 0.07 14.34
CA MET A 238 16.75 -1.28 14.91
C MET A 238 16.14 -1.38 16.31
N ARG A 239 16.26 -0.36 17.15
CA ARG A 239 15.60 -0.34 18.47
C ARG A 239 14.08 -0.34 18.37
N LEU A 240 13.53 0.30 17.33
CA LEU A 240 12.08 0.23 17.06
C LEU A 240 11.69 -1.17 16.61
N SER A 241 12.48 -1.81 15.76
CA SER A 241 12.27 -3.20 15.34
C SER A 241 12.29 -4.18 16.54
N GLU A 242 13.24 -4.01 17.47
CA GLU A 242 13.32 -4.81 18.70
C GLU A 242 12.08 -4.65 19.61
N LYS A 243 11.36 -3.53 19.49
CA LYS A 243 10.10 -3.27 20.19
C LYS A 243 8.87 -3.82 19.45
N GLY A 244 9.06 -4.40 18.27
CA GLY A 244 7.99 -5.02 17.48
C GLY A 244 7.53 -4.23 16.24
N ASP A 245 8.29 -3.21 15.83
CA ASP A 245 8.04 -2.51 14.57
C ASP A 245 8.62 -3.32 13.40
N ASP A 246 7.75 -4.07 12.70
CA ASP A 246 8.11 -4.93 11.56
C ASP A 246 8.49 -4.14 10.29
N GLU A 247 8.26 -2.83 10.27
CA GLU A 247 8.54 -1.93 9.14
C GLU A 247 9.86 -1.17 9.31
N ALA A 248 10.48 -1.27 10.48
CA ALA A 248 11.73 -0.58 10.77
C ALA A 248 12.89 -1.09 9.90
N MET A 249 13.75 -0.16 9.46
CA MET A 249 14.86 -0.45 8.56
C MET A 249 15.98 -1.24 9.25
N ILE A 250 16.55 -2.18 8.49
CA ILE A 250 17.75 -2.94 8.88
C ILE A 250 19.01 -2.14 8.49
N ILE A 251 20.11 -2.28 9.23
CA ILE A 251 21.38 -1.62 8.89
C ILE A 251 21.94 -2.18 7.59
N ASP A 252 22.10 -1.32 6.58
CA ASP A 252 22.83 -1.61 5.36
C ASP A 252 24.30 -1.13 5.49
N HIS A 253 25.20 -2.06 5.84
CA HIS A 253 26.62 -1.78 6.00
C HIS A 253 27.31 -1.40 4.68
N ASP A 254 26.82 -1.88 3.54
CA ASP A 254 27.35 -1.54 2.22
C ASP A 254 26.98 -0.11 1.84
N PHE A 255 25.76 0.32 2.19
CA PHE A 255 25.35 1.71 2.01
C PHE A 255 26.16 2.65 2.93
N LEU A 256 26.34 2.31 4.22
CA LEU A 256 27.17 3.10 5.12
C LEU A 256 28.61 3.22 4.60
N ARG A 257 29.18 2.12 4.12
CA ARG A 257 30.53 2.13 3.50
C ARG A 257 30.56 3.02 2.26
N ALA A 258 29.52 3.00 1.41
CA ALA A 258 29.42 3.90 0.28
C ALA A 258 29.41 5.37 0.71
N LEU A 259 28.65 5.74 1.74
CA LEU A 259 28.65 7.12 2.28
C LEU A 259 30.01 7.55 2.77
N GLN A 260 30.87 6.64 3.32
CA GLN A 260 32.22 6.94 3.77
C GLN A 260 33.18 7.34 2.63
N TYR A 261 32.89 6.94 1.37
CA TYR A 261 33.62 7.42 0.20
C TYR A 261 33.30 8.88 -0.14
N GLY A 262 32.21 9.40 0.36
CA GLY A 262 31.76 10.77 0.19
C GLY A 262 30.59 10.88 -0.79
N MET A 263 29.41 11.14 -0.25
CA MET A 263 28.22 11.51 -1.04
C MET A 263 28.10 13.03 -1.09
N PRO A 264 28.05 13.65 -2.28
CA PRO A 264 27.83 15.09 -2.38
C PRO A 264 26.45 15.47 -1.83
N PRO A 265 26.22 16.74 -1.43
CA PRO A 265 24.88 17.22 -1.14
C PRO A 265 23.95 16.86 -2.30
N THR A 266 22.83 16.21 -2.00
CA THR A 266 21.92 15.64 -3.00
C THR A 266 20.49 15.83 -2.54
N SER A 267 19.57 15.99 -3.45
CA SER A 267 18.14 15.89 -3.18
C SER A 267 17.52 14.75 -3.99
N GLY A 268 16.66 13.98 -3.35
CA GLY A 268 15.92 12.89 -3.96
C GLY A 268 14.41 13.07 -3.82
N ILE A 269 13.68 12.41 -4.72
CA ILE A 269 12.22 12.34 -4.72
C ILE A 269 11.75 10.99 -5.18
N GLY A 270 10.74 10.44 -4.50
CA GLY A 270 9.92 9.32 -4.96
C GLY A 270 8.53 9.82 -5.38
N ILE A 271 8.06 9.41 -6.54
CA ILE A 271 6.72 9.74 -7.06
C ILE A 271 5.98 8.45 -7.38
N GLY A 272 4.81 8.25 -6.75
CA GLY A 272 3.92 7.13 -7.06
C GLY A 272 3.25 7.32 -8.43
N ILE A 273 3.72 6.58 -9.44
CA ILE A 273 3.25 6.73 -10.83
C ILE A 273 1.79 6.28 -10.96
N ASP A 274 1.38 5.23 -10.27
CA ASP A 274 -0.01 4.75 -10.33
C ASP A 274 -0.95 5.80 -9.72
N ARG A 275 -0.61 6.39 -8.57
CA ARG A 275 -1.39 7.48 -7.95
C ARG A 275 -1.41 8.75 -8.81
N LEU A 276 -0.28 9.12 -9.41
CA LEU A 276 -0.23 10.23 -10.35
C LEU A 276 -1.12 9.97 -11.56
N THR A 277 -1.14 8.75 -12.08
CA THR A 277 -2.01 8.34 -13.19
C THR A 277 -3.49 8.45 -12.79
N MET A 278 -3.88 7.99 -11.59
CA MET A 278 -5.25 8.17 -11.07
C MET A 278 -5.65 9.65 -11.09
N LEU A 279 -4.81 10.52 -10.56
CA LEU A 279 -5.07 11.97 -10.55
C LEU A 279 -5.23 12.54 -11.96
N MET A 280 -4.29 12.25 -12.86
CA MET A 280 -4.28 12.80 -14.21
C MET A 280 -5.42 12.29 -15.10
N THR A 281 -5.97 11.11 -14.79
CA THR A 281 -7.08 10.50 -15.53
C THR A 281 -8.43 10.60 -14.80
N GLY A 282 -8.46 11.19 -13.60
CA GLY A 282 -9.68 11.36 -12.81
C GLY A 282 -10.25 10.06 -12.27
N GLN A 283 -9.43 9.01 -12.10
CA GLN A 283 -9.84 7.71 -11.58
C GLN A 283 -9.78 7.68 -10.04
N GLU A 284 -10.74 7.01 -9.42
CA GLU A 284 -10.87 6.98 -7.96
C GLU A 284 -10.14 5.80 -7.31
N THR A 285 -9.80 4.76 -8.09
CA THR A 285 -9.16 3.57 -7.56
C THR A 285 -7.91 3.19 -8.37
N ILE A 286 -6.90 2.66 -7.68
CA ILE A 286 -5.66 2.18 -8.31
C ILE A 286 -5.91 1.02 -9.28
N GLN A 287 -6.97 0.25 -9.07
CA GLN A 287 -7.36 -0.86 -9.94
C GLN A 287 -7.79 -0.40 -11.34
N GLU A 288 -8.23 0.85 -11.49
CA GLU A 288 -8.64 1.42 -12.79
C GLU A 288 -7.46 1.85 -13.66
N VAL A 289 -6.26 1.99 -13.07
CA VAL A 289 -5.05 2.41 -13.77
C VAL A 289 -4.00 1.31 -13.90
N ILE A 290 -4.18 0.17 -13.23
CA ILE A 290 -3.32 -1.01 -13.35
C ILE A 290 -4.03 -2.06 -14.22
N LEU A 291 -3.35 -2.54 -15.30
CA LEU A 291 -3.95 -3.51 -16.22
C LEU A 291 -4.27 -4.86 -15.55
N PHE A 292 -3.46 -5.31 -14.60
CA PHE A 292 -3.64 -6.56 -13.86
C PHE A 292 -3.47 -6.29 -12.35
N PRO A 293 -4.44 -5.63 -11.70
CA PRO A 293 -4.35 -5.38 -10.27
C PRO A 293 -4.45 -6.70 -9.48
N GLN A 294 -3.80 -6.75 -8.34
CA GLN A 294 -3.97 -7.89 -7.44
C GLN A 294 -5.41 -7.92 -6.92
N MET A 295 -6.08 -9.06 -7.10
CA MET A 295 -7.45 -9.28 -6.68
C MET A 295 -7.50 -10.23 -5.48
N LYS A 296 -8.47 -10.03 -4.60
CA LYS A 296 -8.76 -11.03 -3.56
C LYS A 296 -9.20 -12.34 -4.24
N PRO A 297 -8.67 -13.50 -3.80
CA PRO A 297 -9.15 -14.77 -4.32
C PRO A 297 -10.66 -14.86 -4.15
N GLU A 298 -11.34 -15.38 -5.16
CA GLU A 298 -12.74 -15.76 -4.99
C GLU A 298 -12.82 -16.76 -3.83
N LYS A 299 -13.73 -16.50 -2.88
CA LYS A 299 -14.03 -17.50 -1.84
C LYS A 299 -14.62 -18.71 -2.57
N LYS A 300 -13.81 -19.74 -2.76
CA LYS A 300 -14.34 -21.05 -3.13
C LYS A 300 -15.25 -21.47 -1.98
N MET A 301 -16.55 -21.46 -2.22
CA MET A 301 -17.47 -22.02 -1.25
C MET A 301 -17.08 -23.49 -1.03
N PRO A 302 -17.06 -23.98 0.21
CA PRO A 302 -16.85 -25.40 0.46
C PRO A 302 -17.80 -26.19 -0.42
N GLN A 303 -17.31 -27.22 -1.08
CA GLN A 303 -18.13 -28.07 -1.93
C GLN A 303 -17.65 -29.52 -1.80
N ASP A 304 -18.60 -30.44 -1.70
CA ASP A 304 -18.28 -31.85 -1.74
C ASP A 304 -17.86 -32.29 -3.15
N SER A 305 -17.04 -33.33 -3.21
CA SER A 305 -16.55 -33.86 -4.49
C SER A 305 -17.70 -34.50 -5.30
N ILE A 306 -17.53 -34.58 -6.62
CA ILE A 306 -18.51 -35.27 -7.48
C ILE A 306 -18.67 -36.72 -7.04
N GLU A 307 -17.57 -37.38 -6.63
CA GLU A 307 -17.58 -38.74 -6.11
C GLU A 307 -18.37 -38.87 -4.79
N ALA A 308 -18.37 -37.84 -3.94
CA ALA A 308 -19.19 -37.83 -2.74
C ALA A 308 -20.69 -37.78 -3.07
N TRP A 309 -21.07 -36.93 -4.01
CA TRP A 309 -22.46 -36.87 -4.51
C TRP A 309 -22.89 -38.17 -5.21
N ALA A 310 -22.00 -38.77 -6.00
CA ALA A 310 -22.28 -40.05 -6.67
C ALA A 310 -22.55 -41.21 -5.66
N LYS A 311 -21.89 -41.20 -4.49
CA LYS A 311 -22.10 -42.19 -3.43
C LYS A 311 -23.53 -42.21 -2.88
N ILE A 312 -24.19 -41.08 -2.90
CA ILE A 312 -25.62 -40.97 -2.48
C ILE A 312 -26.58 -41.08 -3.65
N GLY A 313 -26.12 -41.46 -4.85
CA GLY A 313 -26.93 -41.72 -6.03
C GLY A 313 -27.24 -40.50 -6.90
N VAL A 314 -26.58 -39.35 -6.66
CA VAL A 314 -26.76 -38.15 -7.51
C VAL A 314 -25.93 -38.31 -8.79
N PRO A 315 -26.54 -38.28 -9.99
CA PRO A 315 -25.81 -38.27 -11.25
C PRO A 315 -24.93 -37.02 -11.41
N GLU A 316 -23.80 -37.14 -12.09
CA GLU A 316 -22.80 -36.06 -12.23
C GLU A 316 -23.40 -34.78 -12.82
N GLU A 317 -24.29 -34.89 -13.82
CA GLU A 317 -24.97 -33.75 -14.44
C GLU A 317 -25.84 -33.00 -13.43
N TRP A 318 -26.45 -33.70 -12.47
CA TRP A 318 -27.29 -33.08 -11.43
C TRP A 318 -26.48 -32.46 -10.31
N VAL A 319 -25.23 -32.84 -10.09
CA VAL A 319 -24.32 -32.17 -9.16
C VAL A 319 -24.07 -30.71 -9.62
N TYR A 320 -23.90 -30.49 -10.93
CA TYR A 320 -23.80 -29.14 -11.48
C TYR A 320 -25.05 -28.30 -11.22
N VAL A 321 -26.24 -28.88 -11.40
CA VAL A 321 -27.52 -28.20 -11.19
C VAL A 321 -27.75 -27.88 -9.73
N LEU A 322 -27.42 -28.81 -8.81
CA LEU A 322 -27.45 -28.61 -7.37
C LEU A 322 -26.57 -27.42 -6.94
N ARG A 323 -25.32 -27.37 -7.42
CA ARG A 323 -24.43 -26.26 -7.14
C ARG A 323 -24.95 -24.92 -7.65
N LYS A 324 -25.56 -24.89 -8.83
CA LYS A 324 -26.21 -23.68 -9.38
C LYS A 324 -27.47 -23.29 -8.59
N ALA A 325 -28.09 -24.21 -7.92
CA ALA A 325 -29.23 -23.98 -7.01
C ALA A 325 -28.77 -23.54 -5.59
N GLY A 326 -27.45 -23.53 -5.33
CA GLY A 326 -26.86 -23.13 -4.05
C GLY A 326 -26.50 -24.29 -3.11
N PHE A 327 -26.72 -25.53 -3.50
CA PHE A 327 -26.40 -26.74 -2.74
C PHE A 327 -25.00 -27.24 -3.09
N ASN A 328 -24.02 -26.90 -2.27
CA ASN A 328 -22.60 -27.21 -2.51
C ASN A 328 -22.10 -28.38 -1.69
N LEU A 329 -22.69 -28.61 -0.53
CA LEU A 329 -22.37 -29.70 0.39
C LEU A 329 -23.53 -30.70 0.44
N LEU A 330 -23.20 -31.95 0.75
CA LEU A 330 -24.22 -32.97 0.98
C LEU A 330 -25.19 -32.57 2.11
N SER A 331 -24.66 -31.92 3.16
CA SER A 331 -25.47 -31.40 4.25
C SER A 331 -26.51 -30.36 3.83
N ASP A 332 -26.28 -29.66 2.71
CA ASP A 332 -27.20 -28.59 2.26
C ASP A 332 -28.59 -29.12 1.85
N ILE A 333 -28.70 -30.39 1.54
CA ILE A 333 -29.97 -31.01 1.13
C ILE A 333 -30.67 -31.77 2.25
N CYS A 334 -30.08 -31.95 3.44
CA CYS A 334 -30.64 -32.75 4.53
C CYS A 334 -32.02 -32.25 4.99
N ASP A 335 -32.22 -30.94 5.05
CA ASP A 335 -33.43 -30.30 5.55
C ASP A 335 -34.42 -29.92 4.43
N GLU A 336 -34.11 -30.26 3.18
CA GLU A 336 -34.95 -29.92 2.04
C GLU A 336 -36.08 -30.94 1.87
N LYS A 337 -37.22 -30.50 1.42
CA LYS A 337 -38.34 -31.40 1.02
C LYS A 337 -38.13 -31.82 -0.43
N ALA A 338 -38.24 -33.12 -0.73
CA ALA A 338 -37.97 -33.69 -2.05
C ALA A 338 -38.77 -32.99 -3.18
N GLN A 339 -40.03 -32.65 -2.98
CA GLN A 339 -40.84 -31.90 -3.94
C GLN A 339 -40.30 -30.47 -4.18
N GLY A 340 -39.89 -29.77 -3.10
CA GLY A 340 -39.31 -28.42 -3.18
C GLY A 340 -38.00 -28.41 -3.91
N LEU A 341 -37.10 -29.37 -3.58
CA LEU A 341 -35.83 -29.54 -4.24
C LEU A 341 -36.01 -29.89 -5.72
N GLN A 342 -36.93 -30.81 -6.06
CA GLN A 342 -37.25 -31.15 -7.43
C GLN A 342 -37.70 -29.92 -8.25
N GLN A 343 -38.52 -29.05 -7.66
CA GLN A 343 -38.97 -27.82 -8.33
C GLN A 343 -37.78 -26.86 -8.57
N LYS A 344 -36.99 -26.59 -7.55
CA LYS A 344 -35.76 -25.72 -7.66
C LYS A 344 -34.83 -26.21 -8.75
N LEU A 345 -34.53 -27.51 -8.78
CA LEU A 345 -33.64 -28.11 -9.77
C LEU A 345 -34.23 -28.03 -11.19
N GLY A 346 -35.56 -28.24 -11.34
CA GLY A 346 -36.26 -28.09 -12.61
C GLY A 346 -36.23 -26.66 -13.15
N GLU A 347 -36.33 -25.65 -12.27
CA GLU A 347 -36.21 -24.23 -12.63
C GLU A 347 -34.84 -23.89 -13.12
N ILE A 348 -33.78 -24.37 -12.44
CA ILE A 348 -32.39 -24.18 -12.85
C ILE A 348 -32.09 -24.86 -14.18
N ASN A 349 -32.52 -26.13 -14.35
CA ASN A 349 -32.37 -26.87 -15.60
C ASN A 349 -32.98 -26.10 -16.80
N LYS A 350 -34.18 -25.55 -16.61
CA LYS A 350 -34.90 -24.73 -17.61
C LYS A 350 -34.18 -23.38 -17.83
N LYS A 351 -33.79 -22.69 -16.77
CA LYS A 351 -33.11 -21.38 -16.84
C LYS A 351 -31.82 -21.44 -17.64
N TYR A 352 -31.04 -22.49 -17.44
CA TYR A 352 -29.77 -22.67 -18.13
C TYR A 352 -29.85 -23.50 -19.41
N LYS A 353 -31.08 -23.93 -19.81
CA LYS A 353 -31.35 -24.72 -21.02
C LYS A 353 -30.53 -26.01 -21.12
N LEU A 354 -30.33 -26.70 -19.99
CA LEU A 354 -29.43 -27.86 -19.92
C LEU A 354 -30.02 -29.12 -20.56
N GLY A 355 -31.33 -29.26 -20.57
CA GLY A 355 -32.02 -30.35 -21.22
C GLY A 355 -31.95 -31.72 -20.53
N TYR A 356 -31.55 -31.73 -19.24
CA TYR A 356 -31.48 -32.99 -18.48
C TYR A 356 -32.85 -33.51 -18.14
N GLU A 357 -32.99 -34.83 -18.14
CA GLU A 357 -34.22 -35.50 -17.69
C GLU A 357 -34.40 -35.28 -16.20
N LYS A 358 -35.57 -34.77 -15.82
CA LYS A 358 -35.84 -34.33 -14.44
C LYS A 358 -35.97 -35.57 -13.53
N PRO A 359 -35.21 -35.63 -12.42
CA PRO A 359 -35.32 -36.73 -11.46
C PRO A 359 -36.69 -36.75 -10.82
N SER A 360 -37.18 -37.95 -10.51
CA SER A 360 -38.43 -38.15 -9.79
C SER A 360 -38.30 -37.65 -8.34
N VAL A 361 -39.46 -37.42 -7.69
CA VAL A 361 -39.51 -37.04 -6.27
C VAL A 361 -38.91 -38.15 -5.41
N ASP A 362 -39.14 -39.42 -5.78
CA ASP A 362 -38.61 -40.57 -5.03
C ASP A 362 -37.10 -40.70 -5.12
N GLU A 363 -36.49 -40.43 -6.29
CA GLU A 363 -35.05 -40.39 -6.45
C GLU A 363 -34.41 -39.28 -5.59
N ILE A 364 -34.99 -38.10 -5.58
CA ILE A 364 -34.55 -36.98 -4.75
C ILE A 364 -34.68 -37.30 -3.26
N GLN A 365 -35.77 -37.98 -2.88
CA GLN A 365 -35.95 -38.42 -1.49
C GLN A 365 -34.86 -39.41 -1.09
N CYS A 366 -34.47 -40.33 -1.97
CA CYS A 366 -33.36 -41.24 -1.72
C CYS A 366 -32.03 -40.49 -1.52
N TRP A 367 -31.79 -39.40 -2.27
CA TRP A 367 -30.58 -38.57 -2.08
C TRP A 367 -30.56 -37.92 -0.69
N ILE A 368 -31.72 -37.37 -0.27
CA ILE A 368 -31.88 -36.73 1.03
C ILE A 368 -31.71 -37.74 2.17
N ASP A 369 -32.38 -38.91 2.08
CA ASP A 369 -32.28 -39.95 3.11
C ASP A 369 -30.89 -40.53 3.26
N ALA A 370 -30.10 -40.58 2.16
CA ALA A 370 -28.74 -41.07 2.17
C ALA A 370 -27.76 -40.13 2.89
N VAL A 371 -28.10 -38.83 3.06
CA VAL A 371 -27.29 -37.83 3.74
C VAL A 371 -27.77 -37.61 5.18
N THR A 372 -29.06 -37.78 5.44
CA THR A 372 -29.62 -37.57 6.77
C THR A 372 -29.12 -38.69 7.70
N PRO A 373 -28.45 -38.39 8.84
CA PRO A 373 -28.05 -39.41 9.79
C PRO A 373 -29.27 -40.15 10.27
N ALA A 374 -29.23 -41.47 10.24
CA ALA A 374 -30.31 -42.30 10.86
C ALA A 374 -30.43 -41.83 12.32
N GLU A 375 -31.63 -41.39 12.72
CA GLU A 375 -31.94 -41.12 14.13
C GLU A 375 -31.60 -42.39 14.88
N THR A 376 -30.52 -42.37 15.68
CA THR A 376 -30.19 -43.42 16.63
C THR A 376 -31.34 -43.37 17.64
N GLU A 377 -32.26 -44.33 17.52
CA GLU A 377 -33.24 -44.63 18.57
C GLU A 377 -32.46 -44.82 19.89
N ALA A 378 -32.70 -43.90 20.84
CA ALA A 378 -32.20 -43.96 22.20
C ALA A 378 -33.20 -44.74 23.07
#